data_bc780593f1ef2c5647af18b901c22e35
#
_entry.id   bc780593f1ef2c5647af18b901c22e35
#
_cell.length_a   1.000
_cell.length_b   1.000
_cell.length_c   1.000
_cell.angle_alpha   90.00
_cell.angle_beta   90.00
_cell.angle_gamma   90.00
#
_symmetry.space_group_name_H-M   'P 1'
#
loop_
_entity.id
_entity.type
_entity.pdbx_description
1 polymer ?
#
loop_
_entity_poly.entity_id
_entity_poly.type
_entity_poly.pdbx_seq_one_letter_code
_entity_poly.pdbx_strand_id
1 'polypeptide(L)'
;TKLYNFYSKLLKFIILYFSNSNKKIHILLKRKDHTQKEEIEFYKKIFQSNCIFQKSDNWKKSYQILDKFENILFMHSTLGYESIARKKKVAIFSPTKISITSSSKEENFKYWFGWPAPYQKKYDFFNSRDLSYNEVKRVINNVKNCSQVIWEKKYYRILKNQLHLNKHNSKLKKIIFKLL
;
A
#
# COMPACT_ATOMS: atom_id res chain seq x y z
N THR A 1 -17.75 7.13 7.58
CA THR A 1 -16.64 7.41 8.51
C THR A 1 -15.54 8.22 7.80
N LYS A 2 -14.74 9.01 8.53
CA LYS A 2 -13.66 9.86 7.96
C LYS A 2 -12.63 9.02 7.18
N LEU A 3 -12.32 7.82 7.65
CA LEU A 3 -11.42 6.89 6.96
C LEU A 3 -11.99 6.46 5.59
N TYR A 4 -13.28 6.16 5.52
CA TYR A 4 -13.95 5.83 4.27
C TYR A 4 -13.86 6.98 3.26
N ASN A 5 -14.07 8.22 3.72
CA ASN A 5 -13.96 9.40 2.87
C ASN A 5 -12.53 9.58 2.35
N PHE A 6 -11.52 9.32 3.18
CA PHE A 6 -10.12 9.35 2.75
C PHE A 6 -9.85 8.29 1.67
N TYR A 7 -10.28 7.04 1.88
CA TYR A 7 -10.15 5.98 0.89
C TYR A 7 -10.83 6.33 -0.43
N SER A 8 -12.09 6.76 -0.37
CA SER A 8 -12.85 7.13 -1.56
C SER A 8 -12.18 8.26 -2.33
N LYS A 9 -11.65 9.27 -1.65
CA LYS A 9 -10.95 10.41 -2.26
C LYS A 9 -9.64 9.97 -2.91
N LEU A 10 -8.84 9.14 -2.22
CA LEU A 10 -7.61 8.59 -2.77
C LEU A 10 -7.88 7.78 -4.03
N LEU A 11 -8.87 6.89 -4.00
CA LEU A 11 -9.23 6.06 -5.14
C LEU A 11 -9.68 6.92 -6.34
N LYS A 12 -10.46 7.98 -6.11
CA LYS A 12 -10.83 8.94 -7.17
C LYS A 12 -9.60 9.60 -7.80
N PHE A 13 -8.60 9.97 -7.00
CA PHE A 13 -7.36 10.55 -7.54
C PHE A 13 -6.54 9.52 -8.33
N ILE A 14 -6.49 8.28 -7.90
CA ILE A 14 -5.85 7.20 -8.64
C ILE A 14 -6.55 6.99 -9.99
N ILE A 15 -7.89 6.98 -10.03
CA ILE A 15 -8.65 6.87 -11.28
C ILE A 15 -8.33 8.05 -12.20
N LEU A 16 -8.42 9.27 -11.68
CA LEU A 16 -8.13 10.46 -12.46
C LEU A 16 -6.71 10.43 -13.06
N TYR A 17 -5.75 9.88 -12.31
CA TYR A 17 -4.38 9.69 -12.81
C TYR A 17 -4.32 8.70 -13.98
N PHE A 18 -5.11 7.62 -13.95
CA PHE A 18 -5.10 6.58 -14.97
C PHE A 18 -6.17 6.75 -16.05
N SER A 19 -7.07 7.74 -15.96
CA SER A 19 -8.19 7.93 -16.89
C SER A 19 -7.75 8.08 -18.35
N ASN A 20 -6.59 8.72 -18.58
CA ASN A 20 -6.03 8.94 -19.91
C ASN A 20 -5.00 7.85 -20.31
N SER A 21 -4.99 6.73 -19.61
CA SER A 21 -4.04 5.66 -19.87
C SER A 21 -4.78 4.39 -20.27
N ASN A 22 -4.27 3.66 -21.28
CA ASN A 22 -4.80 2.35 -21.64
C ASN A 22 -4.48 1.25 -20.62
N LYS A 23 -3.84 1.59 -19.49
CA LYS A 23 -3.47 0.65 -18.44
C LYS A 23 -4.64 0.44 -17.49
N LYS A 24 -4.99 -0.82 -17.24
CA LYS A 24 -5.98 -1.18 -16.25
C LYS A 24 -5.35 -1.30 -14.85
N ILE A 25 -6.12 -0.90 -13.85
CA ILE A 25 -5.74 -1.04 -12.45
C ILE A 25 -6.17 -2.43 -11.98
N HIS A 26 -5.24 -3.20 -11.44
CA HIS A 26 -5.53 -4.49 -10.84
C HIS A 26 -5.79 -4.33 -9.35
N ILE A 27 -6.96 -4.75 -8.89
CA ILE A 27 -7.39 -4.66 -7.50
C ILE A 27 -7.34 -6.05 -6.89
N LEU A 28 -6.42 -6.28 -5.96
CA LEU A 28 -6.38 -7.51 -5.19
C LEU A 28 -7.38 -7.43 -4.05
N LEU A 29 -8.44 -8.24 -4.15
CA LEU A 29 -9.52 -8.26 -3.17
C LEU A 29 -9.04 -8.87 -1.85
N LYS A 30 -9.42 -8.23 -0.75
CA LYS A 30 -9.06 -8.66 0.60
C LYS A 30 -10.03 -9.71 1.13
N ARG A 31 -11.33 -9.54 0.86
CA ARG A 31 -12.39 -10.37 1.42
C ARG A 31 -12.56 -11.66 0.61
N LYS A 32 -12.84 -12.74 1.32
CA LYS A 32 -12.99 -14.09 0.73
C LYS A 32 -14.38 -14.67 0.92
N ASP A 33 -15.18 -14.07 1.76
CA ASP A 33 -16.50 -14.49 2.17
C ASP A 33 -17.63 -13.79 1.38
N HIS A 34 -18.86 -13.89 1.89
CA HIS A 34 -20.03 -13.23 1.34
C HIS A 34 -19.87 -11.70 1.18
N THR A 35 -18.99 -11.07 1.97
CA THR A 35 -18.74 -9.62 1.88
C THR A 35 -17.83 -9.23 0.70
N GLN A 36 -17.31 -10.21 -0.05
CA GLN A 36 -16.51 -9.94 -1.26
C GLN A 36 -17.35 -9.24 -2.35
N LYS A 37 -18.64 -9.55 -2.46
CA LYS A 37 -19.55 -8.88 -3.40
C LYS A 37 -19.63 -7.38 -3.11
N GLU A 38 -19.79 -7.00 -1.84
CA GLU A 38 -19.82 -5.60 -1.42
C GLU A 38 -18.51 -4.88 -1.71
N GLU A 39 -17.37 -5.55 -1.51
CA GLU A 39 -16.05 -5.02 -1.85
C GLU A 39 -15.92 -4.77 -3.35
N ILE A 40 -16.37 -5.71 -4.19
CA ILE A 40 -16.38 -5.57 -5.65
C ILE A 40 -17.29 -4.42 -6.08
N GLU A 41 -18.50 -4.33 -5.54
CA GLU A 41 -19.45 -3.27 -5.86
C GLU A 41 -18.92 -1.89 -5.46
N PHE A 42 -18.28 -1.80 -4.29
CA PHE A 42 -17.61 -0.57 -3.87
C PHE A 42 -16.57 -0.11 -4.89
N TYR A 43 -15.70 -1.00 -5.32
CA TYR A 43 -14.69 -0.66 -6.32
C TYR A 43 -15.29 -0.39 -7.71
N LYS A 44 -16.31 -1.14 -8.14
CA LYS A 44 -17.01 -0.89 -9.40
C LYS A 44 -17.63 0.50 -9.46
N LYS A 45 -18.25 0.96 -8.38
CA LYS A 45 -18.80 2.33 -8.28
C LYS A 45 -17.75 3.41 -8.49
N ILE A 46 -16.52 3.13 -8.10
CA ILE A 46 -15.43 4.09 -8.16
C ILE A 46 -14.65 3.98 -9.48
N PHE A 47 -14.27 2.77 -9.88
CA PHE A 47 -13.37 2.52 -11.02
C PHE A 47 -14.09 2.24 -12.35
N GLN A 48 -15.40 2.03 -12.31
CA GLN A 48 -16.19 1.66 -13.49
C GLN A 48 -15.54 0.48 -14.25
N SER A 49 -15.23 0.66 -15.55
CA SER A 49 -14.61 -0.39 -16.40
C SER A 49 -13.07 -0.42 -16.36
N ASN A 50 -12.44 0.52 -15.63
CA ASN A 50 -10.98 0.70 -15.66
C ASN A 50 -10.20 -0.18 -14.67
N CYS A 51 -10.85 -1.21 -14.11
CA CYS A 51 -10.18 -2.11 -13.18
C CYS A 51 -10.41 -3.59 -13.50
N ILE A 52 -9.47 -4.41 -13.05
CA ILE A 52 -9.54 -5.88 -13.09
C ILE A 52 -9.44 -6.40 -11.67
N PHE A 53 -10.40 -7.20 -11.23
CA PHE A 53 -10.39 -7.80 -9.91
C PHE A 53 -9.55 -9.06 -9.89
N GLN A 54 -8.62 -9.13 -8.93
CA GLN A 54 -7.80 -10.28 -8.65
C GLN A 54 -8.31 -10.95 -7.38
N LYS A 55 -8.81 -12.18 -7.52
CA LYS A 55 -9.31 -12.98 -6.40
C LYS A 55 -8.22 -13.93 -5.92
N SER A 56 -8.11 -14.06 -4.61
CA SER A 56 -7.16 -14.97 -3.99
C SER A 56 -7.85 -15.79 -2.90
N ASP A 57 -7.80 -17.10 -3.03
CA ASP A 57 -8.41 -18.04 -2.09
C ASP A 57 -7.48 -18.33 -0.90
N ASN A 58 -6.18 -18.09 -1.07
CA ASN A 58 -5.18 -18.33 -0.06
C ASN A 58 -3.97 -17.40 -0.20
N TRP A 59 -3.12 -17.40 0.83
CA TRP A 59 -1.95 -16.51 0.88
C TRP A 59 -0.94 -16.78 -0.25
N LYS A 60 -0.73 -18.05 -0.66
CA LYS A 60 0.19 -18.39 -1.75
C LYS A 60 -0.25 -17.74 -3.06
N LYS A 61 -1.55 -17.82 -3.37
CA LYS A 61 -2.13 -17.20 -4.57
C LYS A 61 -2.04 -15.68 -4.51
N SER A 62 -2.19 -15.07 -3.33
CA SER A 62 -1.99 -13.63 -3.15
C SER A 62 -0.59 -13.20 -3.56
N TYR A 63 0.45 -13.93 -3.15
CA TYR A 63 1.82 -13.66 -3.56
C TYR A 63 2.07 -13.91 -5.04
N GLN A 64 1.52 -14.99 -5.60
CA GLN A 64 1.62 -15.27 -7.04
C GLN A 64 1.00 -14.15 -7.89
N ILE A 65 -0.12 -13.58 -7.44
CA ILE A 65 -0.74 -12.43 -8.08
C ILE A 65 0.18 -11.21 -7.95
N LEU A 66 0.64 -10.92 -6.74
CA LEU A 66 1.50 -9.78 -6.46
C LEU A 66 2.80 -9.83 -7.28
N ASP A 67 3.36 -11.02 -7.49
CA ASP A 67 4.60 -11.20 -8.24
C ASP A 67 4.49 -10.83 -9.72
N LYS A 68 3.27 -10.83 -10.28
CA LYS A 68 3.02 -10.40 -11.66
C LYS A 68 3.14 -8.89 -11.87
N PHE A 69 3.16 -8.10 -10.79
CA PHE A 69 3.17 -6.65 -10.86
C PHE A 69 4.50 -6.08 -10.37
N GLU A 70 4.97 -5.08 -11.06
CA GLU A 70 6.18 -4.34 -10.70
C GLU A 70 5.89 -3.25 -9.67
N ASN A 71 4.76 -2.53 -9.85
CA ASN A 71 4.37 -1.39 -9.04
C ASN A 71 3.15 -1.76 -8.17
N ILE A 72 3.26 -1.54 -6.89
CA ILE A 72 2.22 -1.83 -5.91
C ILE A 72 1.80 -0.54 -5.22
N LEU A 73 0.50 -0.25 -5.26
CA LEU A 73 -0.09 0.89 -4.54
C LEU A 73 -0.87 0.36 -3.34
N PHE A 74 -0.62 0.91 -2.17
CA PHE A 74 -1.37 0.51 -0.98
C PHE A 74 -1.43 1.60 0.08
N MET A 75 -2.35 1.43 1.03
CA MET A 75 -2.45 2.25 2.24
C MET A 75 -2.09 1.42 3.48
N HIS A 76 -3.03 0.60 3.91
CA HIS A 76 -2.93 -0.22 5.13
C HIS A 76 -3.07 -1.69 4.76
N SER A 77 -2.02 -2.27 4.22
CA SER A 77 -2.03 -3.66 3.81
C SER A 77 -0.76 -4.36 4.25
N THR A 78 -0.90 -5.42 5.04
CA THR A 78 0.23 -6.30 5.39
C THR A 78 0.91 -6.81 4.12
N LEU A 79 0.12 -7.28 3.15
CA LEU A 79 0.65 -7.72 1.85
C LEU A 79 1.36 -6.60 1.08
N GLY A 80 0.90 -5.34 1.23
CA GLY A 80 1.59 -4.18 0.68
C GLY A 80 2.99 -4.02 1.28
N TYR A 81 3.14 -4.18 2.60
CA TYR A 81 4.46 -4.16 3.24
C TYR A 81 5.31 -5.37 2.85
N GLU A 82 4.72 -6.54 2.75
CA GLU A 82 5.41 -7.76 2.32
C GLU A 82 5.88 -7.67 0.87
N SER A 83 5.20 -6.88 0.03
CA SER A 83 5.65 -6.61 -1.34
C SER A 83 7.01 -5.92 -1.40
N ILE A 84 7.35 -5.14 -0.38
CA ILE A 84 8.67 -4.52 -0.24
C ILE A 84 9.75 -5.60 -0.07
N ALA A 85 9.48 -6.64 0.75
CA ALA A 85 10.40 -7.76 0.92
C ALA A 85 10.69 -8.48 -0.41
N ARG A 86 9.73 -8.44 -1.31
CA ARG A 86 9.81 -9.01 -2.66
C ARG A 86 10.39 -8.04 -3.68
N LYS A 87 10.98 -6.94 -3.21
CA LYS A 87 11.62 -5.87 -3.99
C LYS A 87 10.70 -5.15 -4.97
N LYS A 88 9.39 -5.25 -4.78
CA LYS A 88 8.42 -4.52 -5.60
C LYS A 88 8.55 -3.03 -5.36
N LYS A 89 8.34 -2.23 -6.41
CA LYS A 89 8.25 -0.78 -6.27
C LYS A 89 6.91 -0.42 -5.62
N VAL A 90 6.94 0.38 -4.58
CA VAL A 90 5.73 0.65 -3.78
C VAL A 90 5.41 2.14 -3.73
N ALA A 91 4.13 2.46 -3.88
CA ALA A 91 3.56 3.75 -3.57
C ALA A 91 2.67 3.62 -2.34
N ILE A 92 3.01 4.33 -1.27
CA ILE A 92 2.36 4.23 0.03
C ILE A 92 1.58 5.53 0.27
N PHE A 93 0.30 5.40 0.63
CA PHE A 93 -0.56 6.53 0.94
C PHE A 93 -1.00 6.43 2.39
N SER A 94 -0.26 7.08 3.28
CA SER A 94 -0.51 7.03 4.72
C SER A 94 -1.18 8.31 5.19
N PRO A 95 -2.44 8.25 5.67
CA PRO A 95 -3.07 9.42 6.26
C PRO A 95 -2.35 9.82 7.55
N THR A 96 -1.99 11.09 7.66
CA THR A 96 -1.30 11.61 8.86
C THR A 96 -2.25 12.14 9.92
N LYS A 97 -3.44 12.54 9.49
CA LYS A 97 -4.47 13.09 10.36
C LYS A 97 -5.83 12.54 9.96
N ILE A 98 -6.36 11.61 10.71
CA ILE A 98 -7.74 11.17 10.61
C ILE A 98 -8.37 11.32 11.98
N SER A 99 -9.36 12.17 12.12
CA SER A 99 -10.19 12.19 13.32
C SER A 99 -11.15 10.99 13.26
N ILE A 100 -10.94 9.98 14.12
CA ILE A 100 -11.74 8.74 14.15
C ILE A 100 -12.99 8.90 15.02
N THR A 101 -13.00 9.84 15.95
CA THR A 101 -14.10 10.00 16.90
C THR A 101 -14.93 11.24 16.62
N SER A 102 -16.22 11.16 16.95
CA SER A 102 -17.14 12.30 17.00
C SER A 102 -16.77 13.33 18.07
N SER A 103 -15.85 13.01 18.97
CA SER A 103 -15.24 13.93 19.93
C SER A 103 -14.04 14.60 19.29
N SER A 104 -13.99 15.91 19.35
CA SER A 104 -13.11 16.89 18.72
C SER A 104 -11.58 16.75 18.94
N LYS A 105 -11.08 15.60 19.35
CA LYS A 105 -9.64 15.35 19.47
C LYS A 105 -9.13 14.78 18.13
N GLU A 106 -8.34 15.59 17.41
CA GLU A 106 -7.50 15.12 16.31
C GLU A 106 -6.47 14.15 16.87
N GLU A 107 -6.70 12.86 16.72
CA GLU A 107 -5.66 11.88 16.98
C GLU A 107 -4.66 11.91 15.82
N ASN A 108 -3.44 12.31 16.15
CA ASN A 108 -2.33 12.22 15.21
C ASN A 108 -1.93 10.75 15.06
N PHE A 109 -2.32 10.11 13.95
CA PHE A 109 -1.86 8.76 13.60
C PHE A 109 -0.38 8.77 13.22
N LYS A 110 0.48 9.11 14.15
CA LYS A 110 1.94 9.04 13.95
C LYS A 110 2.42 7.63 13.62
N TYR A 111 1.66 6.61 13.98
CA TYR A 111 2.16 5.22 14.05
C TYR A 111 1.18 4.17 13.54
N TRP A 112 0.18 4.54 12.73
CA TRP A 112 -0.77 3.54 12.30
C TRP A 112 -0.10 2.49 11.42
N PHE A 113 -0.20 1.23 11.83
CA PHE A 113 0.48 0.07 11.26
C PHE A 113 2.02 0.12 11.28
N GLY A 114 2.63 0.87 12.18
CA GLY A 114 4.08 0.88 12.37
C GLY A 114 4.87 1.47 11.21
N TRP A 115 4.23 2.11 10.25
CA TRP A 115 4.90 2.69 9.10
C TRP A 115 4.98 4.18 9.11
N PRO A 116 6.11 4.60 8.55
CA PRO A 116 7.37 4.52 9.26
C PRO A 116 7.32 5.57 10.32
N ALA A 117 7.50 5.17 11.52
CA ALA A 117 7.57 6.12 12.62
C ALA A 117 9.03 6.40 12.98
N PRO A 118 9.42 7.64 13.16
CA PRO A 118 8.79 8.88 12.73
C PRO A 118 9.00 9.13 11.22
N TYR A 119 8.11 9.91 10.61
CA TYR A 119 8.27 10.32 9.22
C TYR A 119 9.61 11.02 8.99
N GLN A 120 10.24 10.68 7.87
CA GLN A 120 11.48 11.31 7.42
C GLN A 120 11.36 11.72 5.95
N LYS A 121 11.95 12.87 5.59
CA LYS A 121 11.91 13.40 4.21
C LYS A 121 12.39 12.41 3.14
N LYS A 122 13.27 11.47 3.51
CA LYS A 122 13.74 10.39 2.60
C LYS A 122 12.63 9.45 2.12
N TYR A 123 11.44 9.47 2.74
CA TYR A 123 10.27 8.67 2.32
C TYR A 123 9.39 9.38 1.30
N ASP A 124 9.57 10.70 1.08
CA ASP A 124 8.72 11.48 0.16
C ASP A 124 8.67 10.92 -1.25
N PHE A 125 9.70 10.23 -1.68
CA PHE A 125 9.74 9.66 -3.02
C PHE A 125 8.60 8.68 -3.28
N PHE A 126 8.30 7.81 -2.33
CA PHE A 126 7.35 6.71 -2.47
C PHE A 126 6.18 6.79 -1.48
N ASN A 127 6.13 7.80 -0.62
CA ASN A 127 5.08 7.97 0.37
C ASN A 127 4.46 9.36 0.26
N SER A 128 3.13 9.42 0.35
CA SER A 128 2.40 10.66 0.55
C SER A 128 1.58 10.59 1.82
N ARG A 129 1.63 11.67 2.61
CA ARG A 129 0.81 11.86 3.81
C ARG A 129 -0.35 12.81 3.54
N ASP A 130 -0.24 13.59 2.49
CA ASP A 130 -1.26 14.55 2.11
C ASP A 130 -2.15 13.98 1.02
N LEU A 131 -3.44 14.20 1.14
CA LEU A 131 -4.42 13.73 0.19
C LEU A 131 -4.80 14.87 -0.77
N SER A 132 -3.89 15.19 -1.67
CA SER A 132 -4.15 16.03 -2.84
C SER A 132 -3.86 15.25 -4.12
N TYR A 133 -4.52 15.65 -5.22
CA TYR A 133 -4.28 15.01 -6.52
C TYR A 133 -2.82 15.13 -6.95
N ASN A 134 -2.21 16.29 -6.74
CA ASN A 134 -0.82 16.55 -7.11
C ASN A 134 0.16 15.66 -6.36
N GLU A 135 -0.07 15.43 -5.07
CA GLU A 135 0.76 14.53 -4.27
C GLU A 135 0.59 13.06 -4.69
N VAL A 136 -0.65 12.61 -4.92
CA VAL A 136 -0.91 11.27 -5.42
C VAL A 136 -0.23 11.05 -6.78
N LYS A 137 -0.38 12.00 -7.70
CA LYS A 137 0.27 12.00 -9.01
C LYS A 137 1.79 11.97 -8.89
N ARG A 138 2.37 12.79 -8.00
CA ARG A 138 3.82 12.85 -7.75
C ARG A 138 4.36 11.50 -7.32
N VAL A 139 3.75 10.88 -6.30
CA VAL A 139 4.20 9.59 -5.77
C VAL A 139 4.08 8.47 -6.81
N ILE A 140 2.96 8.41 -7.54
CA ILE A 140 2.77 7.39 -8.58
C ILE A 140 3.80 7.58 -9.69
N ASN A 141 4.03 8.81 -10.16
CA ASN A 141 5.04 9.11 -11.19
C ASN A 141 6.45 8.72 -10.74
N ASN A 142 6.83 9.10 -9.53
CA ASN A 142 8.14 8.76 -8.98
C ASN A 142 8.38 7.24 -9.00
N VAL A 143 7.42 6.48 -8.49
CA VAL A 143 7.53 5.02 -8.39
C VAL A 143 7.49 4.37 -9.77
N LYS A 144 6.55 4.78 -10.63
CA LYS A 144 6.37 4.22 -11.98
C LYS A 144 7.60 4.45 -12.86
N ASN A 145 8.18 5.67 -12.82
CA ASN A 145 9.29 6.06 -13.68
C ASN A 145 10.66 5.68 -13.10
N CYS A 146 10.72 5.21 -11.85
CA CYS A 146 11.95 4.71 -11.27
C CYS A 146 12.34 3.37 -11.89
N SER A 147 13.58 3.26 -12.36
CA SER A 147 14.08 1.95 -12.81
C SER A 147 14.22 0.98 -11.62
N GLN A 148 14.09 -0.32 -11.89
CA GLN A 148 14.25 -1.35 -10.86
C GLN A 148 15.63 -1.27 -10.17
N VAL A 149 16.67 -0.97 -10.94
CA VAL A 149 18.03 -0.83 -10.43
C VAL A 149 18.14 0.34 -9.42
N ILE A 150 17.59 1.50 -9.77
CA ILE A 150 17.57 2.67 -8.87
C ILE A 150 16.71 2.37 -7.63
N TRP A 151 15.56 1.73 -7.84
CA TRP A 151 14.69 1.32 -6.74
C TRP A 151 15.43 0.45 -5.73
N GLU A 152 16.08 -0.62 -6.18
CA GLU A 152 16.79 -1.55 -5.30
C GLU A 152 18.00 -0.89 -4.61
N LYS A 153 18.79 -0.13 -5.33
CA LYS A 153 19.98 0.52 -4.76
C LYS A 153 19.65 1.61 -3.73
N LYS A 154 18.62 2.40 -3.97
CA LYS A 154 18.34 3.59 -3.16
C LYS A 154 17.17 3.39 -2.21
N TYR A 155 15.99 3.06 -2.71
CA TYR A 155 14.75 3.09 -1.94
C TYR A 155 14.47 1.79 -1.19
N TYR A 156 14.72 0.65 -1.81
CA TYR A 156 14.58 -0.64 -1.14
C TYR A 156 15.50 -0.76 0.08
N ARG A 157 16.71 -0.22 0.05
CA ARG A 157 17.61 -0.23 1.22
C ARG A 157 17.02 0.50 2.42
N ILE A 158 16.37 1.64 2.18
CA ILE A 158 15.68 2.39 3.24
C ILE A 158 14.53 1.56 3.83
N LEU A 159 13.71 0.98 2.96
CA LEU A 159 12.54 0.18 3.33
C LEU A 159 12.93 -1.12 4.03
N LYS A 160 13.95 -1.82 3.55
CA LYS A 160 14.46 -3.06 4.13
C LYS A 160 14.83 -2.89 5.60
N ASN A 161 15.48 -1.79 5.95
CA ASN A 161 15.90 -1.52 7.33
C ASN A 161 14.71 -1.31 8.26
N GLN A 162 13.59 -0.79 7.75
CA GLN A 162 12.38 -0.55 8.52
C GLN A 162 11.60 -1.85 8.82
N LEU A 163 11.64 -2.80 7.90
CA LEU A 163 10.83 -4.03 8.00
C LEU A 163 11.55 -5.19 8.70
N HIS A 164 12.80 -5.00 9.14
CA HIS A 164 13.60 -6.06 9.74
C HIS A 164 13.55 -7.38 8.96
N LEU A 165 13.54 -7.27 7.61
CA LEU A 165 13.44 -8.42 6.73
C LEU A 165 14.60 -9.36 6.94
N ASN A 166 14.31 -10.56 7.41
CA ASN A 166 15.27 -11.62 7.64
C ASN A 166 14.92 -12.84 6.80
N LYS A 167 15.72 -13.13 5.78
CA LYS A 167 15.48 -14.20 4.79
C LYS A 167 15.20 -15.57 5.42
N HIS A 168 15.74 -15.83 6.60
CA HIS A 168 15.64 -17.15 7.25
C HIS A 168 14.93 -17.10 8.60
N ASN A 169 14.29 -15.97 8.94
CA ASN A 169 13.68 -15.76 10.26
C ASN A 169 14.66 -16.08 11.43
N SER A 170 15.96 -15.85 11.22
CA SER A 170 16.98 -16.26 12.18
C SER A 170 16.82 -15.58 13.54
N LYS A 171 16.31 -14.34 13.56
CA LYS A 171 16.01 -13.64 14.82
C LYS A 171 14.85 -14.31 15.55
N LEU A 172 13.77 -14.66 14.85
CA LEU A 172 12.62 -15.35 15.41
C LEU A 172 13.01 -16.75 15.91
N LYS A 173 13.77 -17.50 15.12
CA LYS A 173 14.31 -18.79 15.53
C LYS A 173 15.14 -18.69 16.80
N LYS A 174 16.06 -17.70 16.89
CA LYS A 174 16.87 -17.47 18.11
C LYS A 174 16.02 -17.14 19.34
N ILE A 175 14.91 -16.43 19.17
CA ILE A 175 13.99 -16.13 20.27
C ILE A 175 13.26 -17.39 20.71
N ILE A 176 12.71 -18.15 19.77
CA ILE A 176 12.01 -19.42 20.06
C ILE A 176 12.95 -20.41 20.76
N PHE A 177 14.18 -20.60 20.26
CA PHE A 177 15.17 -21.49 20.89
C PHE A 177 15.67 -21.03 22.26
N LYS A 178 15.43 -19.79 22.65
CA LYS A 178 15.74 -19.31 24.00
C LYS A 178 14.57 -19.48 24.97
N LEU A 179 13.38 -19.74 24.47
CA LEU A 179 12.16 -19.94 25.26
C LEU A 179 11.81 -21.42 25.46
N LEU A 180 12.46 -22.30 24.74
CA LEU A 180 12.41 -23.77 24.91
C LEU A 180 13.60 -24.26 25.73
#